data_0fe85395af835b7828699ccb0d63ce13
#
_entry.id   0fe85395af835b7828699ccb0d63ce13
#
_cell.length_a   1.000
_cell.length_b   1.000
_cell.length_c   1.000
_cell.angle_alpha   90.00
_cell.angle_beta   90.00
_cell.angle_gamma   90.00
#
_symmetry.space_group_name_H-M   'P 1'
#
loop_
_entity.id
_entity.type
_entity.pdbx_description
1 polymer ?
#
loop_
_entity_poly.entity_id
_entity_poly.type
_entity_poly.pdbx_seq_one_letter_code
_entity_poly.pdbx_strand_id
1 'polypeptide(L)'
;DCLLSRGLGDVYKRQPEKNTMGAFHGDTVLIRAEDRPKGMKQEASVIKVLERGLKKVVGVYQKNKNFGFVIPDNLKIDGDIFISKENSMGAMAGHKVVAEIISYGDKVKSPEGKIIEILGHINDPESDVLSVVRALDIPVDFPDEVMDSLSQIPDFVSASEMAGRTDLRHLQTVTIDGEDAKDLDDAITLYEADGMYKLGVHIADVTHYVKENSPLDKEALNRGTSCYLVDRVIPMLPHKLSNGICSLNEGQDRLALSCLMDIDQKGHIVGHKICETVINVDRRMSYTSVSAIVEDHDPGETRKYEELVPMFEMMLHVSDLLRANRRKRGSIDFDFDESKIKIDSDGKVVSIGVYERRRSNEIIEDFMLAANETIAEDYFWQDIPFEYRVHETPDADRVEQLALLISNFGMYFKAS
;
A
#
# COMPACT_ATOMS: atom_id res chain seq x y z
N ASP A 1 -13.48 -19.27 -17.10
CA ASP A 1 -13.03 -18.36 -18.17
C ASP A 1 -11.68 -17.77 -17.77
N CYS A 2 -10.57 -18.40 -18.18
CA CYS A 2 -9.23 -17.85 -17.97
C CYS A 2 -8.94 -16.77 -18.99
N LEU A 3 -8.64 -15.56 -18.52
CA LEU A 3 -8.25 -14.42 -19.35
C LEU A 3 -6.73 -14.28 -19.29
N LEU A 4 -6.05 -14.50 -20.40
CA LEU A 4 -4.62 -14.31 -20.53
C LEU A 4 -4.27 -13.59 -21.82
N SER A 5 -3.78 -12.38 -21.73
CA SER A 5 -2.71 -11.89 -22.60
C SER A 5 -2.11 -10.61 -22.03
N ARG A 6 -0.80 -10.58 -21.84
CA ARG A 6 -0.04 -9.33 -21.84
C ARG A 6 0.67 -9.21 -23.20
N GLY A 7 0.28 -8.27 -24.01
CA GLY A 7 0.94 -7.85 -25.23
C GLY A 7 0.41 -6.46 -25.54
N LEU A 8 1.14 -5.65 -26.26
CA LEU A 8 0.82 -4.26 -26.63
C LEU A 8 -0.69 -4.06 -26.92
N GLY A 9 -1.39 -3.45 -25.95
CA GLY A 9 -2.85 -3.32 -25.91
C GLY A 9 -3.52 -4.53 -25.27
N ASP A 10 -4.36 -4.31 -24.26
CA ASP A 10 -5.13 -5.34 -23.53
C ASP A 10 -6.13 -6.07 -24.46
N VAL A 11 -5.65 -7.02 -25.22
CA VAL A 11 -6.48 -7.86 -26.08
C VAL A 11 -6.82 -9.14 -25.33
N TYR A 12 -7.98 -9.15 -24.67
CA TYR A 12 -8.52 -10.34 -24.02
C TYR A 12 -9.07 -11.34 -25.05
N LYS A 13 -8.60 -12.58 -24.98
CA LYS A 13 -9.12 -13.69 -25.80
C LYS A 13 -9.74 -14.73 -24.88
N ARG A 14 -10.99 -15.08 -25.13
CA ARG A 14 -11.68 -16.13 -24.37
C ARG A 14 -11.10 -17.50 -24.72
N GLN A 15 -10.86 -18.32 -23.70
CA GLN A 15 -10.42 -19.71 -23.83
C GLN A 15 -11.47 -20.62 -23.20
N PRO A 16 -12.17 -21.45 -23.96
CA PRO A 16 -12.96 -22.54 -23.42
C PRO A 16 -12.04 -23.53 -22.69
N GLU A 17 -12.48 -24.13 -21.59
CA GLU A 17 -11.74 -25.07 -20.76
C GLU A 17 -11.07 -26.19 -21.59
N LYS A 18 -11.78 -26.76 -22.58
CA LYS A 18 -11.25 -27.80 -23.48
C LYS A 18 -10.03 -27.36 -24.30
N ASN A 19 -9.78 -26.04 -24.41
CA ASN A 19 -8.72 -25.45 -25.24
C ASN A 19 -7.54 -24.93 -24.40
N THR A 20 -7.48 -25.20 -23.10
CA THR A 20 -6.40 -24.72 -22.20
C THR A 20 -5.15 -25.59 -22.23
N MET A 21 -5.23 -26.85 -22.72
CA MET A 21 -4.12 -27.84 -22.72
C MET A 21 -3.45 -28.03 -21.34
N GLY A 22 -4.22 -28.02 -20.26
CA GLY A 22 -3.68 -28.13 -18.90
C GLY A 22 -2.84 -26.91 -18.45
N ALA A 23 -3.05 -25.75 -19.04
CA ALA A 23 -2.49 -24.51 -18.54
C ALA A 23 -3.22 -24.08 -17.28
N PHE A 24 -2.44 -23.67 -16.26
CA PHE A 24 -2.92 -23.14 -15.00
C PHE A 24 -3.02 -21.61 -15.06
N HIS A 25 -3.71 -21.05 -14.09
CA HIS A 25 -3.77 -19.61 -13.91
C HIS A 25 -2.36 -19.03 -13.71
N GLY A 26 -2.02 -17.98 -14.46
CA GLY A 26 -0.69 -17.36 -14.40
C GLY A 26 0.37 -17.95 -15.34
N ASP A 27 0.10 -19.09 -16.02
CA ASP A 27 1.03 -19.66 -16.98
C ASP A 27 1.24 -18.75 -18.20
N THR A 28 2.47 -18.65 -18.67
CA THR A 28 2.80 -18.06 -19.98
C THR A 28 2.61 -19.11 -21.06
N VAL A 29 1.74 -18.85 -22.02
CA VAL A 29 1.32 -19.83 -23.01
C VAL A 29 1.45 -19.30 -24.43
N LEU A 30 1.75 -20.21 -25.38
CA LEU A 30 1.62 -19.96 -26.80
C LEU A 30 0.19 -20.28 -27.22
N ILE A 31 -0.50 -19.32 -27.83
CA ILE A 31 -1.88 -19.47 -28.27
C ILE A 31 -2.01 -19.40 -29.79
N ARG A 32 -3.04 -20.05 -30.34
CA ARG A 32 -3.53 -19.86 -31.70
C ARG A 32 -4.86 -19.11 -31.63
N ALA A 33 -4.91 -17.92 -32.22
CA ALA A 33 -6.16 -17.19 -32.37
C ALA A 33 -7.08 -17.89 -33.35
N GLU A 34 -8.37 -17.96 -33.05
CA GLU A 34 -9.39 -18.45 -33.96
C GLU A 34 -10.00 -17.27 -34.70
N ASP A 35 -10.09 -17.41 -36.05
CA ASP A 35 -10.75 -16.38 -36.87
C ASP A 35 -12.26 -16.38 -36.62
N ARG A 36 -12.78 -15.28 -36.08
CA ARG A 36 -14.21 -15.08 -35.85
C ARG A 36 -14.70 -13.79 -36.52
N PRO A 37 -15.97 -13.75 -36.95
CA PRO A 37 -16.57 -12.56 -37.52
C PRO A 37 -16.44 -11.32 -36.65
N LYS A 38 -16.28 -10.14 -37.25
CA LYS A 38 -16.29 -8.85 -36.53
C LYS A 38 -17.54 -8.74 -35.64
N GLY A 39 -17.35 -8.44 -34.34
CA GLY A 39 -18.43 -8.30 -33.36
C GLY A 39 -18.59 -9.50 -32.43
N MET A 40 -17.93 -10.63 -32.65
CA MET A 40 -17.86 -11.74 -31.69
C MET A 40 -16.57 -11.66 -30.85
N LYS A 41 -16.68 -12.10 -29.56
CA LYS A 41 -15.49 -12.21 -28.70
C LYS A 41 -14.50 -13.16 -29.36
N GLN A 42 -13.27 -12.72 -29.53
CA GLN A 42 -12.19 -13.54 -30.09
C GLN A 42 -11.87 -14.69 -29.13
N GLU A 43 -11.77 -15.91 -29.68
CA GLU A 43 -11.34 -17.09 -28.93
C GLU A 43 -9.93 -17.48 -29.35
N ALA A 44 -9.24 -18.21 -28.44
CA ALA A 44 -7.93 -18.77 -28.71
C ALA A 44 -7.81 -20.16 -28.10
N SER A 45 -6.95 -20.97 -28.67
CA SER A 45 -6.58 -22.27 -28.13
C SER A 45 -5.11 -22.25 -27.71
N VAL A 46 -4.79 -22.77 -26.53
CA VAL A 46 -3.41 -22.96 -26.09
C VAL A 46 -2.76 -24.06 -26.92
N ILE A 47 -1.59 -23.76 -27.48
CA ILE A 47 -0.78 -24.74 -28.23
C ILE A 47 0.29 -25.37 -27.34
N LYS A 48 0.87 -24.54 -26.45
CA LYS A 48 1.97 -24.95 -25.58
C LYS A 48 2.04 -24.04 -24.37
N VAL A 49 2.32 -24.61 -23.20
CA VAL A 49 2.75 -23.88 -22.02
C VAL A 49 4.25 -23.61 -22.18
N LEU A 50 4.64 -22.34 -22.16
CA LEU A 50 6.03 -21.88 -22.29
C LEU A 50 6.69 -21.81 -20.92
N GLU A 51 5.96 -21.27 -19.93
CA GLU A 51 6.44 -21.10 -18.57
C GLU A 51 5.28 -21.32 -17.59
N ARG A 52 5.56 -22.02 -16.50
CA ARG A 52 4.61 -22.26 -15.42
C ARG A 52 4.64 -21.06 -14.46
N GLY A 53 3.52 -20.36 -14.33
CA GLY A 53 3.39 -19.24 -13.41
C GLY A 53 3.14 -19.67 -11.97
N LEU A 54 2.40 -20.78 -11.78
CA LEU A 54 2.02 -21.27 -10.47
C LEU A 54 2.91 -22.47 -10.07
N LYS A 55 3.77 -22.29 -9.06
CA LYS A 55 4.64 -23.35 -8.53
C LYS A 55 4.15 -23.89 -7.20
N LYS A 56 3.41 -23.09 -6.45
CA LYS A 56 2.88 -23.41 -5.13
C LYS A 56 1.39 -23.13 -5.08
N VAL A 57 0.68 -23.90 -4.27
CA VAL A 57 -0.76 -23.77 -4.05
C VAL A 57 -1.03 -23.76 -2.57
N VAL A 58 -1.81 -22.80 -2.10
CA VAL A 58 -2.36 -22.78 -0.75
C VAL A 58 -3.77 -23.36 -0.78
N GLY A 59 -4.08 -24.20 0.18
CA GLY A 59 -5.41 -24.82 0.24
C GLY A 59 -5.60 -25.70 1.46
N VAL A 60 -6.75 -26.37 1.50
CA VAL A 60 -7.15 -27.26 2.60
C VAL A 60 -6.80 -28.70 2.27
N TYR A 61 -6.04 -29.36 3.16
CA TYR A 61 -5.71 -30.76 2.99
C TYR A 61 -6.86 -31.67 3.44
N GLN A 62 -7.29 -32.54 2.53
CA GLN A 62 -8.22 -33.62 2.78
C GLN A 62 -7.49 -34.96 2.78
N LYS A 63 -7.52 -35.68 3.90
CA LYS A 63 -6.81 -36.93 4.10
C LYS A 63 -7.67 -38.16 3.79
N ASN A 64 -7.13 -39.08 3.00
CA ASN A 64 -7.60 -40.45 2.85
C ASN A 64 -6.65 -41.43 3.51
N LYS A 65 -6.96 -42.74 3.49
CA LYS A 65 -6.15 -43.79 4.15
C LYS A 65 -4.68 -43.78 3.71
N ASN A 66 -4.41 -43.70 2.40
CA ASN A 66 -3.07 -43.85 1.82
C ASN A 66 -2.62 -42.65 0.97
N PHE A 67 -3.44 -41.62 0.84
CA PHE A 67 -3.17 -40.42 0.07
C PHE A 67 -4.07 -39.27 0.57
N GLY A 68 -3.94 -38.12 0.00
CA GLY A 68 -4.84 -37.00 0.25
C GLY A 68 -4.89 -36.04 -0.94
N PHE A 69 -5.67 -35.01 -0.79
CA PHE A 69 -5.79 -33.91 -1.75
C PHE A 69 -5.67 -32.57 -1.06
N VAL A 70 -5.07 -31.61 -1.74
CA VAL A 70 -5.17 -30.20 -1.36
C VAL A 70 -6.21 -29.55 -2.26
N ILE A 71 -7.27 -29.06 -1.66
CA ILE A 71 -8.30 -28.25 -2.32
C ILE A 71 -7.79 -26.82 -2.34
N PRO A 72 -7.47 -26.24 -3.52
CA PRO A 72 -6.97 -24.88 -3.60
C PRO A 72 -7.95 -23.83 -3.07
N ASP A 73 -7.45 -22.82 -2.34
CA ASP A 73 -8.23 -21.67 -1.94
C ASP A 73 -8.55 -20.75 -3.14
N ASN A 74 -7.66 -20.72 -4.12
CA ASN A 74 -7.84 -19.95 -5.34
C ASN A 74 -8.78 -20.69 -6.31
N LEU A 75 -10.01 -20.24 -6.45
CA LEU A 75 -11.03 -20.78 -7.33
C LEU A 75 -10.69 -20.74 -8.83
N LYS A 76 -9.60 -20.07 -9.22
CA LYS A 76 -9.11 -20.08 -10.60
C LYS A 76 -8.22 -21.28 -10.92
N ILE A 77 -7.87 -22.07 -9.91
CA ILE A 77 -7.15 -23.33 -10.07
C ILE A 77 -8.19 -24.43 -10.20
N ASP A 78 -8.21 -25.08 -11.36
CA ASP A 78 -9.16 -26.15 -11.64
C ASP A 78 -8.60 -27.48 -11.16
N GLY A 79 -9.38 -28.14 -10.27
CA GLY A 79 -9.07 -29.46 -9.72
C GLY A 79 -8.20 -29.45 -8.46
N ASP A 80 -8.29 -30.58 -7.74
CA ASP A 80 -7.57 -30.83 -6.50
C ASP A 80 -6.15 -31.34 -6.78
N ILE A 81 -5.19 -30.96 -5.93
CA ILE A 81 -3.81 -31.41 -6.02
C ILE A 81 -3.64 -32.72 -5.25
N PHE A 82 -3.31 -33.81 -5.96
CA PHE A 82 -3.05 -35.10 -5.34
C PHE A 82 -1.76 -35.06 -4.50
N ILE A 83 -1.83 -35.61 -3.28
CA ILE A 83 -0.70 -35.69 -2.34
C ILE A 83 -0.52 -37.17 -1.92
N SER A 84 0.62 -37.75 -2.25
CA SER A 84 0.97 -39.07 -1.75
C SER A 84 1.22 -39.02 -0.23
N LYS A 85 1.13 -40.20 0.42
CA LYS A 85 1.37 -40.30 1.86
C LYS A 85 2.77 -39.76 2.26
N GLU A 86 3.77 -40.03 1.44
CA GLU A 86 5.17 -39.60 1.66
C GLU A 86 5.33 -38.07 1.54
N ASN A 87 4.53 -37.46 0.68
CA ASN A 87 4.55 -36.02 0.42
C ASN A 87 3.62 -35.20 1.33
N SER A 88 2.94 -35.85 2.29
CA SER A 88 1.93 -35.23 3.13
C SER A 88 2.50 -34.43 4.33
N MET A 89 3.81 -34.54 4.61
CA MET A 89 4.46 -33.85 5.75
C MET A 89 3.74 -34.10 7.10
N GLY A 90 2.98 -35.19 7.23
CA GLY A 90 2.19 -35.50 8.43
C GLY A 90 0.92 -34.67 8.59
N ALA A 91 0.49 -33.93 7.58
CA ALA A 91 -0.74 -33.13 7.62
C ALA A 91 -1.96 -33.99 7.94
N MET A 92 -2.91 -33.41 8.67
CA MET A 92 -4.19 -34.00 9.01
C MET A 92 -5.33 -33.32 8.23
N ALA A 93 -6.47 -33.99 8.16
CA ALA A 93 -7.65 -33.42 7.51
C ALA A 93 -8.03 -32.08 8.13
N GLY A 94 -8.29 -31.08 7.30
CA GLY A 94 -8.63 -29.72 7.75
C GLY A 94 -7.42 -28.80 7.97
N HIS A 95 -6.18 -29.31 7.79
CA HIS A 95 -5.03 -28.40 7.80
C HIS A 95 -5.01 -27.50 6.55
N LYS A 96 -4.78 -26.21 6.75
CA LYS A 96 -4.33 -25.26 5.73
C LYS A 96 -2.85 -25.54 5.44
N VAL A 97 -2.51 -25.68 4.18
CA VAL A 97 -1.15 -26.10 3.76
C VAL A 97 -0.70 -25.31 2.54
N VAL A 98 0.63 -25.22 2.40
CA VAL A 98 1.27 -24.84 1.14
C VAL A 98 1.77 -26.11 0.46
N ALA A 99 1.32 -26.38 -0.74
CA ALA A 99 1.78 -27.49 -1.56
C ALA A 99 2.58 -27.00 -2.77
N GLU A 100 3.78 -27.53 -2.95
CA GLU A 100 4.57 -27.35 -4.17
C GLU A 100 4.06 -28.32 -5.25
N ILE A 101 3.87 -27.84 -6.48
CA ILE A 101 3.42 -28.66 -7.61
C ILE A 101 4.62 -29.41 -8.18
N ILE A 102 4.59 -30.74 -8.10
CA ILE A 102 5.61 -31.64 -8.69
C ILE A 102 5.25 -31.96 -10.13
N SER A 103 3.96 -32.19 -10.40
CA SER A 103 3.44 -32.51 -11.73
C SER A 103 2.11 -31.79 -11.96
N TYR A 104 1.97 -31.17 -13.12
CA TYR A 104 0.75 -30.39 -13.46
C TYR A 104 -0.40 -31.24 -13.97
N GLY A 105 -0.17 -32.57 -14.06
CA GLY A 105 -1.18 -33.49 -14.57
C GLY A 105 -1.46 -33.32 -16.07
N ASP A 106 -2.53 -33.95 -16.50
CA ASP A 106 -3.08 -33.87 -17.86
C ASP A 106 -4.61 -34.03 -17.81
N LYS A 107 -5.25 -34.23 -18.95
CA LYS A 107 -6.72 -34.44 -19.04
C LYS A 107 -7.23 -35.67 -18.26
N VAL A 108 -6.37 -36.57 -17.85
CA VAL A 108 -6.71 -37.84 -17.20
C VAL A 108 -6.19 -37.88 -15.77
N LYS A 109 -5.05 -37.27 -15.50
CA LYS A 109 -4.38 -37.31 -14.20
C LYS A 109 -4.48 -35.94 -13.52
N SER A 110 -4.90 -35.94 -12.25
CA SER A 110 -4.85 -34.76 -11.40
C SER A 110 -3.40 -34.27 -11.24
N PRO A 111 -3.20 -32.95 -11.01
CA PRO A 111 -1.90 -32.44 -10.60
C PRO A 111 -1.41 -33.13 -9.33
N GLU A 112 -0.10 -33.32 -9.22
CA GLU A 112 0.54 -33.92 -8.04
C GLU A 112 1.39 -32.89 -7.34
N GLY A 113 1.36 -32.87 -6.00
CA GLY A 113 2.13 -31.95 -5.18
C GLY A 113 2.76 -32.60 -3.95
N LYS A 114 3.57 -31.80 -3.29
CA LYS A 114 4.20 -32.10 -2.01
C LYS A 114 3.87 -30.96 -1.03
N ILE A 115 3.38 -31.28 0.15
CA ILE A 115 3.21 -30.29 1.21
C ILE A 115 4.59 -29.87 1.69
N ILE A 116 4.84 -28.56 1.67
CA ILE A 116 6.09 -27.93 2.10
C ILE A 116 5.93 -27.10 3.37
N GLU A 117 4.69 -26.72 3.72
CA GLU A 117 4.40 -25.97 4.94
C GLU A 117 2.97 -26.29 5.42
N ILE A 118 2.80 -26.39 6.75
CA ILE A 118 1.49 -26.52 7.40
C ILE A 118 1.25 -25.20 8.14
N LEU A 119 0.20 -24.47 7.74
CA LEU A 119 -0.11 -23.13 8.26
C LEU A 119 -0.96 -23.15 9.55
N GLY A 120 -1.63 -24.26 9.82
CA GLY A 120 -2.55 -24.44 10.95
C GLY A 120 -3.79 -25.21 10.55
N HIS A 121 -4.79 -25.26 11.43
CA HIS A 121 -6.09 -25.86 11.10
C HIS A 121 -7.03 -24.77 10.55
N ILE A 122 -7.97 -25.14 9.68
CA ILE A 122 -8.95 -24.22 9.07
C ILE A 122 -9.78 -23.40 10.11
N ASN A 123 -9.82 -23.87 11.36
CA ASN A 123 -10.50 -23.17 12.45
C ASN A 123 -9.55 -22.25 13.26
N ASP A 124 -8.28 -22.19 12.93
CA ASP A 124 -7.30 -21.35 13.60
C ASP A 124 -7.29 -19.96 12.91
N PRO A 125 -7.62 -18.87 13.62
CA PRO A 125 -7.73 -17.53 13.02
C PRO A 125 -6.47 -17.09 12.28
N GLU A 126 -5.29 -17.41 12.81
CA GLU A 126 -4.00 -17.06 12.19
C GLU A 126 -3.78 -17.76 10.85
N SER A 127 -4.38 -18.95 10.62
CA SER A 127 -4.20 -19.72 9.40
C SER A 127 -4.75 -19.01 8.17
N ASP A 128 -5.81 -18.21 8.32
CA ASP A 128 -6.44 -17.48 7.20
C ASP A 128 -5.51 -16.37 6.71
N VAL A 129 -4.95 -15.56 7.62
CA VAL A 129 -4.01 -14.48 7.27
C VAL A 129 -2.75 -15.05 6.63
N LEU A 130 -2.15 -16.09 7.24
CA LEU A 130 -0.98 -16.76 6.69
C LEU A 130 -1.25 -17.38 5.32
N SER A 131 -2.45 -17.90 5.08
CA SER A 131 -2.87 -18.42 3.78
C SER A 131 -2.81 -17.35 2.69
N VAL A 132 -3.30 -16.13 2.97
CA VAL A 132 -3.22 -15.01 2.04
C VAL A 132 -1.78 -14.59 1.78
N VAL A 133 -0.97 -14.48 2.84
CA VAL A 133 0.46 -14.13 2.74
C VAL A 133 1.20 -15.11 1.82
N ARG A 134 0.99 -16.42 2.02
CA ARG A 134 1.64 -17.46 1.22
C ARG A 134 1.08 -17.55 -0.20
N ALA A 135 -0.22 -17.32 -0.38
CA ALA A 135 -0.85 -17.34 -1.71
C ALA A 135 -0.38 -16.20 -2.61
N LEU A 136 0.04 -15.08 -2.00
CA LEU A 136 0.57 -13.91 -2.70
C LEU A 136 2.10 -13.86 -2.73
N ASP A 137 2.79 -14.91 -2.23
CA ASP A 137 4.25 -14.97 -2.10
C ASP A 137 4.87 -13.74 -1.41
N ILE A 138 4.16 -13.16 -0.42
CA ILE A 138 4.66 -12.02 0.33
C ILE A 138 5.85 -12.44 1.19
N PRO A 139 7.05 -11.84 1.03
CA PRO A 139 8.23 -12.19 1.81
C PRO A 139 8.09 -11.71 3.25
N VAL A 140 7.98 -12.64 4.21
CA VAL A 140 7.83 -12.31 5.64
C VAL A 140 9.18 -11.98 6.26
N ASP A 141 10.16 -12.87 6.08
CA ASP A 141 11.48 -12.74 6.70
C ASP A 141 12.42 -11.94 5.80
N PHE A 142 13.35 -11.22 6.43
CA PHE A 142 14.44 -10.57 5.70
C PHE A 142 15.62 -11.53 5.53
N PRO A 143 16.32 -11.50 4.36
CA PRO A 143 17.54 -12.26 4.17
C PRO A 143 18.63 -11.92 5.20
N ASP A 144 19.48 -12.89 5.54
CA ASP A 144 20.57 -12.69 6.52
C ASP A 144 21.49 -11.53 6.12
N GLU A 145 21.79 -11.36 4.84
CA GLU A 145 22.60 -10.25 4.33
C GLU A 145 22.02 -8.87 4.66
N VAL A 146 20.69 -8.76 4.61
CA VAL A 146 19.96 -7.54 5.01
C VAL A 146 20.07 -7.32 6.51
N MET A 147 19.84 -8.38 7.30
CA MET A 147 19.90 -8.30 8.76
C MET A 147 21.32 -7.97 9.26
N ASP A 148 22.37 -8.52 8.64
CA ASP A 148 23.76 -8.22 8.94
C ASP A 148 24.10 -6.75 8.66
N SER A 149 23.56 -6.18 7.58
CA SER A 149 23.77 -4.78 7.22
C SER A 149 23.23 -3.79 8.26
N LEU A 150 22.20 -4.18 9.03
CA LEU A 150 21.61 -3.35 10.08
C LEU A 150 22.58 -3.04 11.22
N SER A 151 23.63 -3.86 11.42
CA SER A 151 24.66 -3.63 12.44
C SER A 151 25.43 -2.33 12.22
N GLN A 152 25.48 -1.83 10.98
CA GLN A 152 26.19 -0.60 10.61
C GLN A 152 25.31 0.65 10.77
N ILE A 153 23.99 0.48 10.95
CA ILE A 153 23.06 1.59 11.12
C ILE A 153 22.99 1.98 12.59
N PRO A 154 23.26 3.26 12.93
CA PRO A 154 23.20 3.72 14.30
C PRO A 154 21.77 3.74 14.85
N ASP A 155 21.64 3.79 16.18
CA ASP A 155 20.35 3.93 16.83
C ASP A 155 19.94 5.42 17.02
N PHE A 156 20.90 6.35 16.83
CA PHE A 156 20.70 7.79 17.02
C PHE A 156 21.39 8.55 15.90
N VAL A 157 20.80 9.69 15.53
CA VAL A 157 21.39 10.61 14.56
C VAL A 157 22.61 11.29 15.19
N SER A 158 23.76 11.14 14.56
CA SER A 158 25.02 11.73 15.04
C SER A 158 25.18 13.18 14.58
N ALA A 159 26.06 13.93 15.26
CA ALA A 159 26.38 15.30 14.86
C ALA A 159 26.98 15.39 13.45
N SER A 160 27.70 14.35 13.02
CA SER A 160 28.25 14.29 11.65
C SER A 160 27.17 14.12 10.58
N GLU A 161 26.09 13.39 10.87
CA GLU A 161 24.95 13.22 9.96
C GLU A 161 24.09 14.48 9.85
N MET A 162 24.06 15.30 10.91
CA MET A 162 23.37 16.58 10.94
C MET A 162 24.14 17.68 10.17
N ALA A 163 25.44 17.51 9.97
CA ALA A 163 26.31 18.53 9.38
C ALA A 163 25.86 18.85 7.94
N GLY A 164 25.67 20.15 7.65
CA GLY A 164 25.22 20.64 6.33
C GLY A 164 23.71 20.64 6.12
N ARG A 165 22.93 20.05 7.02
CA ARG A 165 21.46 20.09 6.97
C ARG A 165 20.91 21.37 7.62
N THR A 166 19.74 21.80 7.19
CA THR A 166 19.03 22.92 7.83
C THR A 166 18.46 22.44 9.18
N ASP A 167 18.85 23.09 10.27
CA ASP A 167 18.37 22.76 11.61
C ASP A 167 17.02 23.42 11.90
N LEU A 168 15.96 22.60 11.98
CA LEU A 168 14.59 23.01 12.26
C LEU A 168 14.08 22.49 13.61
N ARG A 169 14.95 21.96 14.48
CA ARG A 169 14.57 21.39 15.79
C ARG A 169 13.96 22.41 16.76
N HIS A 170 14.10 23.70 16.47
CA HIS A 170 13.52 24.79 17.26
C HIS A 170 12.08 25.13 16.87
N LEU A 171 11.57 24.56 15.78
CA LEU A 171 10.20 24.77 15.33
C LEU A 171 9.26 23.73 15.97
N GLN A 172 8.08 24.19 16.37
CA GLN A 172 7.04 23.30 16.88
C GLN A 172 6.60 22.34 15.77
N THR A 173 6.81 21.04 15.98
CA THR A 173 6.60 20.00 14.99
C THR A 173 5.80 18.85 15.58
N VAL A 174 4.82 18.33 14.86
CA VAL A 174 3.98 17.21 15.30
C VAL A 174 3.88 16.15 14.20
N THR A 175 3.71 14.89 14.61
CA THR A 175 3.17 13.82 13.74
C THR A 175 1.72 13.58 14.08
N ILE A 176 0.88 13.24 13.10
CA ILE A 176 -0.55 12.95 13.29
C ILE A 176 -0.91 11.69 12.51
N ASP A 177 -1.07 10.57 13.22
CA ASP A 177 -1.23 9.24 12.67
C ASP A 177 -2.32 8.44 13.36
N GLY A 178 -2.46 7.18 12.96
CA GLY A 178 -3.23 6.19 13.72
C GLY A 178 -2.62 5.91 15.08
N GLU A 179 -3.44 5.54 16.06
CA GLU A 179 -2.99 5.28 17.43
C GLU A 179 -1.94 4.18 17.51
N ASP A 180 -2.05 3.16 16.67
CA ASP A 180 -1.17 1.99 16.64
C ASP A 180 0.01 2.14 15.65
N ALA A 181 0.11 3.26 14.91
CA ALA A 181 1.19 3.51 13.97
C ALA A 181 2.54 3.55 14.68
N LYS A 182 3.55 2.93 14.11
CA LYS A 182 4.93 2.92 14.63
C LYS A 182 5.94 3.46 13.62
N ASP A 183 5.56 3.46 12.38
CA ASP A 183 6.26 3.95 11.20
C ASP A 183 5.74 5.36 10.87
N LEU A 184 6.25 6.36 11.61
CA LEU A 184 5.84 7.76 11.47
C LEU A 184 6.69 8.38 10.35
N ASP A 185 6.14 8.42 9.15
CA ASP A 185 6.88 8.82 7.94
C ASP A 185 6.84 10.32 7.69
N ASP A 186 5.82 11.03 8.18
CA ASP A 186 5.61 12.46 7.97
C ASP A 186 5.39 13.23 9.26
N ALA A 187 5.85 14.47 9.27
CA ALA A 187 5.64 15.44 10.35
C ALA A 187 5.33 16.81 9.78
N ILE A 188 4.59 17.59 10.54
CA ILE A 188 4.08 18.89 10.14
C ILE A 188 4.55 19.98 11.10
N THR A 189 5.02 21.09 10.52
CA THR A 189 5.25 22.38 11.19
C THR A 189 4.34 23.40 10.57
N LEU A 190 3.63 24.21 11.37
CA LEU A 190 2.81 25.31 10.86
C LEU A 190 2.82 26.49 11.83
N TYR A 191 3.15 27.67 11.31
CA TYR A 191 3.10 28.92 12.07
C TYR A 191 2.84 30.11 11.13
N GLU A 192 2.44 31.24 11.67
CA GLU A 192 2.26 32.49 10.91
C GLU A 192 3.47 33.42 11.09
N ALA A 193 4.00 33.92 9.98
CA ALA A 193 5.03 34.94 9.96
C ALA A 193 4.90 35.80 8.69
N ASP A 194 5.17 37.10 8.83
CA ASP A 194 5.13 38.08 7.74
C ASP A 194 3.80 38.10 6.98
N GLY A 195 2.69 37.85 7.69
CA GLY A 195 1.34 37.81 7.12
C GLY A 195 1.07 36.62 6.20
N MET A 196 1.88 35.54 6.29
CA MET A 196 1.76 34.29 5.54
C MET A 196 1.79 33.11 6.49
N TYR A 197 1.17 32.01 6.09
CA TYR A 197 1.32 30.72 6.75
C TYR A 197 2.60 30.06 6.27
N LYS A 198 3.44 29.62 7.20
CA LYS A 198 4.69 28.87 6.95
C LYS A 198 4.41 27.40 7.24
N LEU A 199 4.17 26.64 6.18
CA LEU A 199 3.90 25.19 6.28
C LEU A 199 5.18 24.42 5.97
N GLY A 200 5.63 23.59 6.91
CA GLY A 200 6.69 22.61 6.71
C GLY A 200 6.09 21.19 6.67
N VAL A 201 6.31 20.48 5.59
CA VAL A 201 6.04 19.04 5.48
C VAL A 201 7.38 18.34 5.46
N HIS A 202 7.60 17.48 6.45
CA HIS A 202 8.86 16.80 6.69
C HIS A 202 8.66 15.30 6.50
N ILE A 203 9.42 14.69 5.58
CA ILE A 203 9.37 13.26 5.30
C ILE A 203 10.66 12.62 5.80
N ALA A 204 10.58 11.49 6.46
CA ALA A 204 11.72 10.73 6.94
C ALA A 204 12.74 10.50 5.80
N ASP A 205 14.00 10.90 6.01
CA ASP A 205 15.07 10.72 5.01
C ASP A 205 15.61 9.29 5.05
N VAL A 206 14.82 8.37 4.53
CA VAL A 206 15.14 6.93 4.46
C VAL A 206 16.39 6.70 3.61
N THR A 207 16.60 7.49 2.56
CA THR A 207 17.73 7.34 1.63
C THR A 207 19.09 7.66 2.26
N HIS A 208 19.09 8.34 3.41
CA HIS A 208 20.30 8.52 4.19
C HIS A 208 20.87 7.18 4.68
N TYR A 209 20.03 6.23 5.04
CA TYR A 209 20.41 4.92 5.57
C TYR A 209 20.33 3.80 4.53
N VAL A 210 19.37 3.86 3.62
CA VAL A 210 19.22 2.89 2.53
C VAL A 210 19.97 3.38 1.30
N LYS A 211 21.22 2.94 1.14
CA LYS A 211 22.07 3.37 0.03
C LYS A 211 21.80 2.55 -1.22
N GLU A 212 21.87 3.21 -2.37
CA GLU A 212 21.70 2.61 -3.68
C GLU A 212 22.54 1.34 -3.86
N ASN A 213 21.95 0.29 -4.39
CA ASN A 213 22.53 -1.04 -4.60
C ASN A 213 22.96 -1.79 -3.33
N SER A 214 22.66 -1.28 -2.13
CA SER A 214 22.89 -2.01 -0.88
C SER A 214 21.96 -3.23 -0.76
N PRO A 215 22.22 -4.18 0.17
CA PRO A 215 21.30 -5.27 0.45
C PRO A 215 19.88 -4.78 0.84
N LEU A 216 19.82 -3.69 1.63
CA LEU A 216 18.55 -3.06 2.02
C LEU A 216 17.80 -2.50 0.82
N ASP A 217 18.46 -1.80 -0.08
CA ASP A 217 17.86 -1.23 -1.28
C ASP A 217 17.29 -2.31 -2.21
N LYS A 218 18.07 -3.37 -2.46
CA LYS A 218 17.64 -4.49 -3.29
C LYS A 218 16.42 -5.20 -2.70
N GLU A 219 16.40 -5.41 -1.39
CA GLU A 219 15.28 -6.04 -0.71
C GLU A 219 14.05 -5.12 -0.67
N ALA A 220 14.24 -3.82 -0.44
CA ALA A 220 13.16 -2.85 -0.53
C ALA A 220 12.53 -2.81 -1.93
N LEU A 221 13.36 -2.85 -2.98
CA LEU A 221 12.88 -2.94 -4.37
C LEU A 221 12.13 -4.25 -4.63
N ASN A 222 12.64 -5.39 -4.09
CA ASN A 222 11.99 -6.69 -4.21
C ASN A 222 10.60 -6.71 -3.54
N ARG A 223 10.46 -6.12 -2.35
CA ARG A 223 9.18 -6.01 -1.62
C ARG A 223 8.24 -4.99 -2.24
N GLY A 224 8.76 -3.87 -2.69
CA GLY A 224 8.02 -2.78 -3.33
C GLY A 224 7.15 -1.94 -2.40
N THR A 225 6.65 -2.50 -1.31
CA THR A 225 5.78 -1.82 -0.33
C THR A 225 5.75 -2.57 1.01
N SER A 226 5.27 -1.92 2.07
CA SER A 226 4.83 -2.60 3.28
C SER A 226 3.43 -3.18 3.07
N CYS A 227 3.16 -4.37 3.61
CA CYS A 227 1.86 -5.01 3.60
C CYS A 227 1.19 -4.89 4.96
N TYR A 228 0.09 -4.14 5.04
CA TYR A 228 -0.71 -3.98 6.24
C TYR A 228 -1.82 -5.03 6.26
N LEU A 229 -1.71 -6.00 7.17
CA LEU A 229 -2.71 -7.04 7.39
C LEU A 229 -3.57 -6.70 8.60
N VAL A 230 -4.62 -7.47 8.82
CA VAL A 230 -5.56 -7.18 9.92
C VAL A 230 -4.93 -7.31 11.32
N ASP A 231 -3.91 -8.15 11.45
CA ASP A 231 -3.25 -8.53 12.71
C ASP A 231 -1.77 -8.10 12.80
N ARG A 232 -1.14 -7.79 11.66
CA ARG A 232 0.29 -7.46 11.59
C ARG A 232 0.66 -6.65 10.37
N VAL A 233 1.85 -6.07 10.41
CA VAL A 233 2.48 -5.43 9.26
C VAL A 233 3.68 -6.26 8.83
N ILE A 234 3.78 -6.55 7.53
CA ILE A 234 4.99 -7.08 6.90
C ILE A 234 5.69 -5.90 6.24
N PRO A 235 6.74 -5.36 6.85
CA PRO A 235 7.30 -4.08 6.43
C PRO A 235 8.20 -4.21 5.20
N MET A 236 8.27 -3.14 4.39
CA MET A 236 9.21 -3.02 3.28
C MET A 236 10.66 -2.93 3.77
N LEU A 237 10.88 -2.27 4.89
CA LEU A 237 12.18 -2.10 5.53
C LEU A 237 12.18 -2.72 6.93
N PRO A 238 13.32 -3.25 7.42
CA PRO A 238 13.41 -3.79 8.78
C PRO A 238 13.00 -2.78 9.85
N HIS A 239 12.38 -3.24 10.93
CA HIS A 239 11.86 -2.38 12.01
C HIS A 239 12.90 -1.45 12.65
N LYS A 240 14.19 -1.78 12.61
CA LYS A 240 15.27 -0.88 13.03
C LYS A 240 15.27 0.44 12.24
N LEU A 241 14.85 0.38 10.97
CA LEU A 241 14.65 1.56 10.13
C LEU A 241 13.22 2.10 10.27
N SER A 242 12.22 1.32 9.88
CA SER A 242 10.83 1.80 9.74
C SER A 242 10.21 2.29 11.04
N ASN A 243 10.50 1.65 12.18
CA ASN A 243 9.98 2.05 13.49
C ASN A 243 11.04 2.74 14.36
N GLY A 244 12.31 2.66 13.94
CA GLY A 244 13.47 3.14 14.66
C GLY A 244 13.98 4.48 14.16
N ILE A 245 15.17 4.47 13.52
CA ILE A 245 15.91 5.70 13.21
C ILE A 245 15.24 6.55 12.13
N CYS A 246 14.46 5.96 11.20
CA CYS A 246 13.71 6.71 10.19
C CYS A 246 12.37 7.22 10.73
N SER A 247 11.74 6.51 11.67
CA SER A 247 10.46 6.96 12.22
C SER A 247 10.61 8.27 12.98
N LEU A 248 9.76 9.25 12.68
CA LEU A 248 9.79 10.60 13.25
C LEU A 248 9.23 10.61 14.67
N ASN A 249 9.87 9.86 15.56
CA ASN A 249 9.46 9.65 16.94
C ASN A 249 9.59 10.91 17.79
N GLU A 250 8.63 11.11 18.71
CA GLU A 250 8.60 12.23 19.66
C GLU A 250 9.89 12.35 20.47
N GLY A 251 10.41 13.57 20.61
CA GLY A 251 11.57 13.92 21.42
C GLY A 251 12.92 13.42 20.88
N GLN A 252 12.97 12.94 19.63
CA GLN A 252 14.18 12.43 19.02
C GLN A 252 14.59 13.24 17.79
N ASP A 253 15.89 13.53 17.69
CA ASP A 253 16.43 14.14 16.47
C ASP A 253 16.31 13.18 15.29
N ARG A 254 15.76 13.66 14.17
CA ARG A 254 15.55 12.87 12.96
C ARG A 254 15.97 13.63 11.71
N LEU A 255 16.52 12.88 10.76
CA LEU A 255 16.82 13.40 9.44
C LEU A 255 15.56 13.37 8.58
N ALA A 256 15.30 14.47 7.92
CA ALA A 256 14.13 14.59 7.05
C ALA A 256 14.48 15.30 5.72
N LEU A 257 13.67 14.99 4.71
CA LEU A 257 13.53 15.78 3.49
C LEU A 257 12.32 16.68 3.67
N SER A 258 12.50 17.98 3.60
CA SER A 258 11.45 18.94 3.95
C SER A 258 11.06 19.81 2.77
N CYS A 259 9.75 19.95 2.58
CA CYS A 259 9.16 20.96 1.73
C CYS A 259 8.60 22.09 2.62
N LEU A 260 9.28 23.22 2.60
CA LEU A 260 8.87 24.42 3.35
C LEU A 260 8.11 25.34 2.39
N MET A 261 6.87 25.67 2.69
CA MET A 261 5.97 26.42 1.80
C MET A 261 5.47 27.69 2.47
N ASP A 262 5.49 28.78 1.71
CA ASP A 262 4.87 30.05 2.08
C ASP A 262 3.49 30.14 1.44
N ILE A 263 2.45 30.20 2.27
CA ILE A 263 1.05 30.19 1.83
C ILE A 263 0.42 31.54 2.16
N ASP A 264 -0.19 32.19 1.18
CA ASP A 264 -0.90 33.45 1.38
C ASP A 264 -2.24 33.25 2.11
N GLN A 265 -2.88 34.36 2.52
CA GLN A 265 -4.17 34.34 3.20
C GLN A 265 -5.34 33.82 2.34
N LYS A 266 -5.10 33.49 1.08
CA LYS A 266 -6.06 32.87 0.15
C LYS A 266 -5.76 31.39 -0.12
N GLY A 267 -4.72 30.84 0.50
CA GLY A 267 -4.30 29.46 0.32
C GLY A 267 -3.50 29.20 -0.96
N HIS A 268 -2.86 30.21 -1.54
CA HIS A 268 -1.94 30.01 -2.66
C HIS A 268 -0.51 29.85 -2.14
N ILE A 269 0.20 28.85 -2.63
CA ILE A 269 1.62 28.68 -2.36
C ILE A 269 2.38 29.70 -3.21
N VAL A 270 3.00 30.68 -2.54
CA VAL A 270 3.68 31.81 -3.19
C VAL A 270 5.21 31.69 -3.16
N GLY A 271 5.73 30.75 -2.39
CA GLY A 271 7.16 30.42 -2.31
C GLY A 271 7.37 29.08 -1.66
N HIS A 272 8.48 28.45 -1.98
CA HIS A 272 8.84 27.18 -1.34
C HIS A 272 10.36 26.96 -1.31
N LYS A 273 10.79 26.06 -0.44
CA LYS A 273 12.17 25.56 -0.35
C LYS A 273 12.16 24.08 -0.05
N ILE A 274 12.83 23.30 -0.90
CA ILE A 274 13.07 21.87 -0.69
C ILE A 274 14.49 21.68 -0.16
N CYS A 275 14.66 21.03 0.98
CA CYS A 275 15.96 20.88 1.61
C CYS A 275 16.06 19.67 2.55
N GLU A 276 17.28 19.20 2.75
CA GLU A 276 17.61 18.25 3.81
C GLU A 276 17.61 18.97 5.16
N THR A 277 16.97 18.38 6.14
CA THR A 277 16.74 18.99 7.46
C THR A 277 17.08 18.05 8.60
N VAL A 278 17.23 18.63 9.78
CA VAL A 278 17.13 17.93 11.07
C VAL A 278 15.95 18.49 11.81
N ILE A 279 15.04 17.64 12.23
CA ILE A 279 13.84 17.98 13.01
C ILE A 279 13.82 17.25 14.35
N ASN A 280 13.01 17.76 15.26
CA ASN A 280 12.65 17.05 16.50
C ASN A 280 11.14 17.21 16.70
N VAL A 281 10.42 16.10 16.80
CA VAL A 281 8.97 16.10 16.95
C VAL A 281 8.62 16.38 18.41
N ASP A 282 7.88 17.44 18.67
CA ASP A 282 7.46 17.83 20.03
C ASP A 282 6.39 16.88 20.59
N ARG A 283 5.45 16.47 19.73
CA ARG A 283 4.36 15.56 20.12
C ARG A 283 3.97 14.63 18.98
N ARG A 284 3.80 13.37 19.34
CA ARG A 284 3.09 12.39 18.53
C ARG A 284 1.60 12.49 18.84
N MET A 285 0.81 12.89 17.85
CA MET A 285 -0.64 13.01 17.96
C MET A 285 -1.33 11.87 17.24
N SER A 286 -2.58 11.60 17.62
CA SER A 286 -3.43 10.69 16.88
C SER A 286 -4.52 11.44 16.12
N TYR A 287 -5.03 10.85 15.03
CA TYR A 287 -6.19 11.39 14.31
C TYR A 287 -7.38 11.60 15.25
N THR A 288 -7.59 10.68 16.18
CA THR A 288 -8.68 10.78 17.18
C THR A 288 -8.51 11.99 18.08
N SER A 289 -7.31 12.21 18.66
CA SER A 289 -7.06 13.32 19.56
C SER A 289 -7.15 14.68 18.86
N VAL A 290 -6.58 14.80 17.65
CA VAL A 290 -6.65 16.07 16.91
C VAL A 290 -8.09 16.38 16.49
N SER A 291 -8.86 15.39 15.99
CA SER A 291 -10.28 15.61 15.68
C SER A 291 -11.12 15.94 16.91
N ALA A 292 -10.83 15.32 18.05
CA ALA A 292 -11.51 15.67 19.31
C ALA A 292 -11.27 17.16 19.69
N ILE A 293 -10.08 17.71 19.38
CA ILE A 293 -9.77 19.13 19.62
C ILE A 293 -10.47 20.05 18.61
N VAL A 294 -10.26 19.80 17.30
CA VAL A 294 -10.67 20.78 16.26
C VAL A 294 -12.11 20.62 15.82
N GLU A 295 -12.74 19.47 16.04
CA GLU A 295 -14.08 19.14 15.55
C GLU A 295 -15.08 18.99 16.68
N ASP A 296 -14.75 18.16 17.70
CA ASP A 296 -15.62 17.91 18.84
C ASP A 296 -15.49 18.95 19.95
N HIS A 297 -14.42 19.76 19.93
CA HIS A 297 -14.07 20.74 20.98
C HIS A 297 -14.06 20.11 22.38
N ASP A 298 -13.50 18.88 22.49
CA ASP A 298 -13.43 18.15 23.75
C ASP A 298 -12.58 18.88 24.79
N PRO A 299 -13.13 19.23 25.96
CA PRO A 299 -12.40 20.01 26.96
C PRO A 299 -11.22 19.24 27.59
N GLY A 300 -11.27 17.92 27.57
CA GLY A 300 -10.20 17.06 28.13
C GLY A 300 -8.99 17.04 27.22
N GLU A 301 -9.18 16.71 25.94
CA GLU A 301 -8.10 16.71 24.94
C GLU A 301 -7.55 18.15 24.71
N THR A 302 -8.43 19.17 24.66
CA THR A 302 -8.02 20.58 24.55
C THR A 302 -7.10 21.00 25.69
N ARG A 303 -7.43 20.61 26.95
CA ARG A 303 -6.58 20.94 28.11
C ARG A 303 -5.26 20.17 28.13
N LYS A 304 -5.30 18.92 27.68
CA LYS A 304 -4.13 18.04 27.64
C LYS A 304 -3.06 18.55 26.67
N TYR A 305 -3.49 19.16 25.56
CA TYR A 305 -2.62 19.67 24.49
C TYR A 305 -2.78 21.18 24.27
N GLU A 306 -3.02 21.94 25.34
CA GLU A 306 -3.31 23.37 25.30
C GLU A 306 -2.30 24.17 24.47
N GLU A 307 -1.02 23.81 24.54
CA GLU A 307 0.07 24.46 23.81
C GLU A 307 0.01 24.21 22.29
N LEU A 308 -0.69 23.19 21.82
CA LEU A 308 -0.80 22.81 20.40
C LEU A 308 -2.13 23.26 19.77
N VAL A 309 -3.12 23.61 20.57
CA VAL A 309 -4.45 23.98 20.08
C VAL A 309 -4.39 25.10 19.03
N PRO A 310 -3.63 26.20 19.22
CA PRO A 310 -3.54 27.25 18.20
C PRO A 310 -2.97 26.75 16.87
N MET A 311 -2.02 25.80 16.91
CA MET A 311 -1.45 25.20 15.72
C MET A 311 -2.50 24.32 15.00
N PHE A 312 -3.28 23.51 15.73
CA PHE A 312 -4.31 22.66 15.12
C PHE A 312 -5.47 23.47 14.52
N GLU A 313 -5.89 24.58 15.18
CA GLU A 313 -6.88 25.49 14.61
C GLU A 313 -6.36 26.15 13.32
N MET A 314 -5.09 26.52 13.29
CA MET A 314 -4.42 27.06 12.09
C MET A 314 -4.33 25.99 11.00
N MET A 315 -3.97 24.74 11.34
CA MET A 315 -3.94 23.61 10.40
C MET A 315 -5.31 23.38 9.75
N LEU A 316 -6.38 23.39 10.53
CA LEU A 316 -7.74 23.27 10.01
C LEU A 316 -8.06 24.39 9.03
N HIS A 317 -7.75 25.64 9.39
CA HIS A 317 -7.99 26.80 8.54
C HIS A 317 -7.21 26.73 7.21
N VAL A 318 -5.90 26.42 7.27
CA VAL A 318 -5.06 26.31 6.07
C VAL A 318 -5.50 25.14 5.18
N SER A 319 -5.86 24.00 5.75
CA SER A 319 -6.44 22.86 5.03
C SER A 319 -7.71 23.28 4.26
N ASP A 320 -8.62 24.02 4.91
CA ASP A 320 -9.84 24.52 4.24
C ASP A 320 -9.53 25.44 3.04
N LEU A 321 -8.53 26.30 3.15
CA LEU A 321 -8.08 27.16 2.05
C LEU A 321 -7.51 26.35 0.87
N LEU A 322 -6.62 25.39 1.16
CA LEU A 322 -6.02 24.51 0.16
C LEU A 322 -7.09 23.69 -0.56
N ARG A 323 -8.01 23.09 0.21
CA ARG A 323 -9.12 22.29 -0.31
C ARG A 323 -10.07 23.13 -1.15
N ALA A 324 -10.41 24.34 -0.74
CA ALA A 324 -11.23 25.25 -1.54
C ALA A 324 -10.59 25.58 -2.89
N ASN A 325 -9.27 25.76 -2.92
CA ASN A 325 -8.54 26.02 -4.16
C ASN A 325 -8.49 24.78 -5.06
N ARG A 326 -8.31 23.57 -4.51
CA ARG A 326 -8.41 22.31 -5.27
C ARG A 326 -9.80 22.12 -5.89
N ARG A 327 -10.88 22.36 -5.12
CA ARG A 327 -12.25 22.27 -5.63
C ARG A 327 -12.51 23.25 -6.79
N LYS A 328 -11.96 24.47 -6.72
CA LYS A 328 -12.04 25.43 -7.84
C LYS A 328 -11.33 24.94 -9.11
N ARG A 329 -10.26 24.14 -8.97
CA ARG A 329 -9.55 23.51 -10.09
C ARG A 329 -10.30 22.30 -10.66
N GLY A 330 -11.36 21.81 -10.02
CA GLY A 330 -12.18 20.68 -10.46
C GLY A 330 -11.87 19.35 -9.77
N SER A 331 -11.21 19.39 -8.61
CA SER A 331 -11.03 18.19 -7.77
C SER A 331 -12.38 17.61 -7.35
N ILE A 332 -12.49 16.29 -7.43
CA ILE A 332 -13.65 15.54 -6.97
C ILE A 332 -13.24 14.79 -5.70
N ASP A 333 -13.94 15.05 -4.60
CA ASP A 333 -13.76 14.31 -3.36
C ASP A 333 -14.62 13.03 -3.43
N PHE A 334 -13.97 11.88 -3.38
CA PHE A 334 -14.64 10.59 -3.25
C PHE A 334 -14.66 10.19 -1.77
N ASP A 335 -15.84 9.84 -1.29
CA ASP A 335 -16.04 9.32 0.06
C ASP A 335 -16.52 7.86 -0.06
N PHE A 336 -15.56 6.94 -0.02
CA PHE A 336 -15.84 5.50 -0.05
C PHE A 336 -15.71 4.93 1.37
N ASP A 337 -16.68 4.13 1.76
CA ASP A 337 -16.62 3.38 3.00
C ASP A 337 -15.41 2.42 2.99
N GLU A 338 -14.53 2.60 3.95
CA GLU A 338 -13.39 1.71 4.18
C GLU A 338 -13.67 0.83 5.40
N SER A 339 -13.48 -0.48 5.26
CA SER A 339 -13.78 -1.43 6.33
C SER A 339 -12.73 -1.40 7.42
N LYS A 340 -13.14 -1.20 8.68
CA LYS A 340 -12.31 -1.35 9.88
C LYS A 340 -12.67 -2.64 10.61
N ILE A 341 -11.74 -3.59 10.59
CA ILE A 341 -11.88 -4.88 11.27
C ILE A 341 -11.18 -4.80 12.62
N LYS A 342 -11.89 -5.15 13.69
CA LYS A 342 -11.31 -5.29 15.03
C LYS A 342 -11.20 -6.76 15.38
N ILE A 343 -10.02 -7.16 15.86
CA ILE A 343 -9.72 -8.50 16.36
C ILE A 343 -9.45 -8.46 17.86
N ASP A 344 -9.69 -9.58 18.55
CA ASP A 344 -9.29 -9.77 19.95
C ASP A 344 -7.85 -10.30 20.07
N SER A 345 -7.41 -10.56 21.32
CA SER A 345 -6.08 -11.11 21.58
C SER A 345 -5.86 -12.52 21.04
N ASP A 346 -6.95 -13.22 20.70
CA ASP A 346 -6.90 -14.57 20.12
C ASP A 346 -6.99 -14.54 18.58
N GLY A 347 -6.95 -13.34 17.96
CA GLY A 347 -7.03 -13.14 16.53
C GLY A 347 -8.44 -13.30 15.93
N LYS A 348 -9.49 -13.38 16.76
CA LYS A 348 -10.88 -13.51 16.29
C LYS A 348 -11.47 -12.14 15.98
N VAL A 349 -12.23 -12.05 14.90
CA VAL A 349 -12.97 -10.85 14.54
C VAL A 349 -14.04 -10.57 15.59
N VAL A 350 -13.92 -9.42 16.27
CA VAL A 350 -14.89 -8.93 17.28
C VAL A 350 -15.95 -8.05 16.61
N SER A 351 -15.52 -7.19 15.67
CA SER A 351 -16.45 -6.32 14.94
C SER A 351 -15.90 -5.94 13.58
N ILE A 352 -16.79 -5.68 12.64
CA ILE A 352 -16.51 -5.06 11.35
C ILE A 352 -17.32 -3.78 11.31
N GLY A 353 -16.66 -2.65 11.13
CA GLY A 353 -17.26 -1.32 11.04
C GLY A 353 -16.71 -0.56 9.82
N VAL A 354 -17.08 0.70 9.73
CA VAL A 354 -16.52 1.63 8.74
C VAL A 354 -15.44 2.45 9.42
N TYR A 355 -14.34 2.68 8.70
CA TYR A 355 -13.32 3.63 9.12
C TYR A 355 -13.89 5.05 9.00
N GLU A 356 -13.98 5.75 10.10
CA GLU A 356 -14.50 7.12 10.11
C GLU A 356 -13.38 8.08 9.70
N ARG A 357 -13.51 8.66 8.50
CA ARG A 357 -12.62 9.71 8.03
C ARG A 357 -13.06 11.02 8.67
N ARG A 358 -12.15 11.61 9.44
CA ARG A 358 -12.41 12.84 10.20
C ARG A 358 -11.54 14.00 9.70
N ARG A 359 -11.76 15.19 10.25
CA ARG A 359 -11.06 16.43 9.84
C ARG A 359 -9.55 16.35 9.98
N SER A 360 -9.04 15.64 10.98
CA SER A 360 -7.59 15.44 11.15
C SER A 360 -6.95 14.65 9.99
N ASN A 361 -7.67 13.64 9.46
CA ASN A 361 -7.22 12.91 8.28
C ASN A 361 -7.16 13.82 7.05
N GLU A 362 -8.17 14.68 6.89
CA GLU A 362 -8.26 15.63 5.79
C GLU A 362 -7.14 16.70 5.84
N ILE A 363 -6.77 17.17 7.04
CA ILE A 363 -5.67 18.13 7.24
C ILE A 363 -4.35 17.55 6.72
N ILE A 364 -4.02 16.33 7.15
CA ILE A 364 -2.76 15.68 6.72
C ILE A 364 -2.77 15.41 5.21
N GLU A 365 -3.88 14.90 4.67
CA GLU A 365 -4.04 14.69 3.23
C GLU A 365 -3.80 15.99 2.44
N ASP A 366 -4.41 17.10 2.85
CA ASP A 366 -4.27 18.37 2.15
C ASP A 366 -2.83 18.90 2.18
N PHE A 367 -2.12 18.74 3.29
CA PHE A 367 -0.73 19.16 3.43
C PHE A 367 0.21 18.26 2.62
N MET A 368 -0.02 16.96 2.63
CA MET A 368 0.74 16.01 1.81
C MET A 368 0.53 16.27 0.31
N LEU A 369 -0.71 16.54 -0.12
CA LEU A 369 -1.00 16.90 -1.50
C LEU A 369 -0.33 18.22 -1.88
N ALA A 370 -0.35 19.24 -1.01
CA ALA A 370 0.32 20.51 -1.26
C ALA A 370 1.84 20.32 -1.45
N ALA A 371 2.49 19.53 -0.59
CA ALA A 371 3.91 19.23 -0.71
C ALA A 371 4.21 18.44 -1.99
N ASN A 372 3.44 17.39 -2.27
CA ASN A 372 3.62 16.55 -3.45
C ASN A 372 3.45 17.34 -4.76
N GLU A 373 2.42 18.19 -4.86
CA GLU A 373 2.20 19.06 -6.02
C GLU A 373 3.34 20.07 -6.18
N THR A 374 3.79 20.68 -5.08
CA THR A 374 4.89 21.67 -5.09
C THR A 374 6.19 21.06 -5.57
N ILE A 375 6.57 19.89 -5.05
CA ILE A 375 7.80 19.19 -5.44
C ILE A 375 7.72 18.74 -6.90
N ALA A 376 6.60 18.17 -7.32
CA ALA A 376 6.42 17.70 -8.69
C ALA A 376 6.50 18.87 -9.69
N GLU A 377 5.88 20.00 -9.39
CA GLU A 377 5.91 21.19 -10.23
C GLU A 377 7.31 21.81 -10.30
N ASP A 378 8.01 21.90 -9.17
CA ASP A 378 9.36 22.47 -9.08
C ASP A 378 10.37 21.68 -9.94
N TYR A 379 10.37 20.34 -9.81
CA TYR A 379 11.26 19.47 -10.57
C TYR A 379 10.89 19.43 -12.07
N PHE A 380 9.60 19.55 -12.39
CA PHE A 380 9.14 19.64 -13.78
C PHE A 380 9.70 20.89 -14.49
N TRP A 381 9.58 22.05 -13.85
CA TRP A 381 10.06 23.30 -14.45
C TRP A 381 11.58 23.42 -14.50
N GLN A 382 12.28 22.70 -13.63
CA GLN A 382 13.76 22.62 -13.68
C GLN A 382 14.29 21.59 -14.69
N ASP A 383 13.39 20.84 -15.37
CA ASP A 383 13.76 19.78 -16.32
C ASP A 383 14.67 18.70 -15.68
N ILE A 384 14.45 18.41 -14.40
CA ILE A 384 15.17 17.38 -13.65
C ILE A 384 14.45 16.05 -13.83
N PRO A 385 15.14 14.95 -14.18
CA PRO A 385 14.53 13.62 -14.22
C PRO A 385 13.93 13.25 -12.85
N PHE A 386 12.64 12.94 -12.86
CA PHE A 386 11.87 12.66 -11.65
C PHE A 386 10.76 11.65 -11.94
N GLU A 387 10.38 10.84 -10.99
CA GLU A 387 9.25 9.92 -11.13
C GLU A 387 7.94 10.63 -10.76
N TYR A 388 7.03 10.73 -11.73
CA TYR A 388 5.73 11.36 -11.53
C TYR A 388 4.63 10.30 -11.46
N ARG A 389 3.76 10.43 -10.46
CA ARG A 389 2.49 9.71 -10.46
C ARG A 389 1.45 10.53 -11.22
N VAL A 390 1.11 10.08 -12.42
CA VAL A 390 0.18 10.78 -13.30
C VAL A 390 -1.13 10.00 -13.47
N HIS A 391 -2.20 10.73 -13.78
CA HIS A 391 -3.43 10.14 -14.29
C HIS A 391 -3.54 10.46 -15.78
N GLU A 392 -3.74 9.42 -16.58
CA GLU A 392 -4.02 9.58 -18.00
C GLU A 392 -5.41 10.19 -18.22
N THR A 393 -5.64 10.73 -19.43
CA THR A 393 -6.96 11.16 -19.83
C THR A 393 -7.93 9.97 -19.76
N PRO A 394 -9.19 10.18 -19.31
CA PRO A 394 -10.18 9.13 -19.28
C PRO A 394 -10.40 8.48 -20.65
N ASP A 395 -10.64 7.17 -20.63
CA ASP A 395 -11.01 6.43 -21.84
C ASP A 395 -12.29 7.00 -22.48
N ALA A 396 -12.24 7.29 -23.78
CA ALA A 396 -13.33 7.95 -24.50
C ALA A 396 -14.65 7.15 -24.42
N ASP A 397 -14.58 5.82 -24.53
CA ASP A 397 -15.77 4.96 -24.47
C ASP A 397 -16.40 4.98 -23.07
N ARG A 398 -15.59 5.05 -22.01
CA ARG A 398 -16.07 5.19 -20.63
C ARG A 398 -16.70 6.56 -20.39
N VAL A 399 -16.14 7.61 -20.96
CA VAL A 399 -16.69 8.97 -20.89
C VAL A 399 -18.07 9.02 -21.59
N GLU A 400 -18.21 8.37 -22.74
CA GLU A 400 -19.49 8.26 -23.44
C GLU A 400 -20.51 7.45 -22.63
N GLN A 401 -20.11 6.33 -22.03
CA GLN A 401 -20.98 5.55 -21.14
C GLN A 401 -21.45 6.37 -19.92
N LEU A 402 -20.56 7.14 -19.33
CA LEU A 402 -20.90 8.06 -18.24
C LEU A 402 -21.90 9.13 -18.72
N ALA A 403 -21.67 9.73 -19.89
CA ALA A 403 -22.57 10.72 -20.47
C ALA A 403 -23.99 10.15 -20.67
N LEU A 404 -24.09 8.91 -21.18
CA LEU A 404 -25.35 8.20 -21.30
C LEU A 404 -26.01 7.94 -19.95
N LEU A 405 -25.24 7.49 -18.96
CA LEU A 405 -25.74 7.22 -17.62
C LEU A 405 -26.35 8.48 -16.99
N ILE A 406 -25.61 9.59 -16.96
CA ILE A 406 -26.07 10.83 -16.31
C ILE A 406 -27.23 11.49 -17.06
N SER A 407 -27.34 11.26 -18.39
CA SER A 407 -28.46 11.77 -19.17
C SER A 407 -29.81 11.20 -18.69
N ASN A 408 -29.81 9.98 -18.14
CA ASN A 408 -31.00 9.37 -17.55
C ASN A 408 -31.50 10.12 -16.28
N PHE A 409 -30.62 10.93 -15.67
CA PHE A 409 -30.94 11.79 -14.54
C PHE A 409 -31.18 13.25 -14.95
N GLY A 410 -31.32 13.51 -16.25
CA GLY A 410 -31.55 14.87 -16.77
C GLY A 410 -30.31 15.76 -16.74
N MET A 411 -29.13 15.22 -16.49
CA MET A 411 -27.86 15.92 -16.51
C MET A 411 -27.13 15.69 -17.82
N TYR A 412 -26.49 16.73 -18.33
CA TYR A 412 -25.75 16.65 -19.60
C TYR A 412 -24.38 17.27 -19.41
N PHE A 413 -23.34 16.58 -19.87
CA PHE A 413 -22.04 17.19 -20.07
C PHE A 413 -21.53 16.91 -21.47
N LYS A 414 -20.70 17.79 -22.00
CA LYS A 414 -20.08 17.64 -23.31
C LYS A 414 -18.73 16.96 -23.10
N ALA A 415 -18.60 15.73 -23.58
CA ALA A 415 -17.29 15.11 -23.73
C ALA A 415 -16.50 15.92 -24.78
N SER A 416 -15.43 16.56 -24.36
CA SER A 416 -14.56 17.34 -25.27
C SER A 416 -13.40 16.48 -25.74
#